data_b209867dc968679869d258b9b0377350
#
_entry.id   b209867dc968679869d258b9b0377350
#
_cell.length_a   1.000
_cell.length_b   1.000
_cell.length_c   1.000
_cell.angle_alpha   90.00
_cell.angle_beta   90.00
_cell.angle_gamma   90.00
#
_symmetry.space_group_name_H-M   'P 1'
#
loop_
_entity.id
_entity.type
_entity.pdbx_description
1 polymer ?
#
loop_
_entity_poly.entity_id
_entity_poly.type
_entity_poly.pdbx_seq_one_letter_code
_entity_poly.pdbx_strand_id
1 'polypeptide(L)'
;MEEPPVSIVLRSFNEAWALRSTLAALKTQAYRNWELIAFDSGSTDGSVEILRAARPAHLIQMLPHEYRPGRVLNQGMELSGRERVIFLNADATPQGPGWLGPLVEALADPRVAAAFGCQVPRPDCAAAVARDYERCFGADRESARWDNFFSMVSSGLRRDAWARRGFRETMQYSEDDEYTRWCRAAGYRIAYCPGSVVMHSHNYTPRQAYKRSFGEAWALSAVCSPSEGRPGARALLLGWLRDAQGDLRYCARTGRLPQLAGALGTRWQQRLGRRHGMSAGWQMHRVDHVL
;
A
#
# COMPACT_ATOMS: atom_id res chain seq x y z
N MET A 1 -26.47 13.50 11.47
CA MET A 1 -25.66 12.71 12.43
C MET A 1 -24.33 13.41 12.60
N GLU A 2 -23.85 13.49 13.81
CA GLU A 2 -22.53 14.10 14.10
C GLU A 2 -21.43 13.21 13.51
N GLU A 3 -20.45 13.82 12.81
CA GLU A 3 -19.31 13.09 12.27
C GLU A 3 -18.38 12.68 13.40
N PRO A 4 -18.11 11.38 13.63
CA PRO A 4 -17.17 10.97 14.68
C PRO A 4 -15.75 11.47 14.37
N PRO A 5 -14.95 11.88 15.37
CA PRO A 5 -13.61 12.37 15.13
C PRO A 5 -12.68 11.26 14.64
N VAL A 6 -11.85 11.56 13.61
CA VAL A 6 -10.85 10.64 13.07
C VAL A 6 -9.48 11.31 13.00
N SER A 7 -8.40 10.53 12.98
CA SER A 7 -7.07 11.02 12.68
C SER A 7 -6.65 10.55 11.30
N ILE A 8 -6.06 11.45 10.52
CA ILE A 8 -5.39 11.12 9.26
C ILE A 8 -3.89 11.07 9.54
N VAL A 9 -3.30 9.89 9.41
CA VAL A 9 -1.86 9.65 9.53
C VAL A 9 -1.24 9.69 8.13
N LEU A 10 -0.51 10.75 7.85
CA LEU A 10 0.14 10.97 6.55
C LEU A 10 1.63 10.64 6.66
N ARG A 11 2.14 9.82 5.72
CA ARG A 11 3.54 9.40 5.65
C ARG A 11 4.20 10.00 4.43
N SER A 12 5.38 10.61 4.61
CA SER A 12 6.12 11.32 3.58
C SER A 12 7.59 10.95 3.55
N PHE A 13 8.16 10.85 2.34
CA PHE A 13 9.60 10.77 2.09
C PHE A 13 9.95 11.30 0.69
N ASN A 14 10.48 12.52 0.60
CA ASN A 14 10.84 13.18 -0.66
C ASN A 14 9.67 13.27 -1.65
N GLU A 15 8.52 13.78 -1.19
CA GLU A 15 7.27 13.84 -1.96
C GLU A 15 6.72 15.27 -2.09
N ALA A 16 7.59 16.31 -1.98
CA ALA A 16 7.18 17.71 -2.13
C ALA A 16 6.42 17.96 -3.44
N TRP A 17 6.72 17.22 -4.49
CA TRP A 17 6.09 17.29 -5.80
C TRP A 17 4.58 16.95 -5.79
N ALA A 18 4.11 16.08 -4.89
CA ALA A 18 2.71 15.68 -4.77
C ALA A 18 2.04 16.22 -3.50
N LEU A 19 2.80 16.40 -2.43
CA LEU A 19 2.31 16.66 -1.08
C LEU A 19 1.42 17.91 -1.00
N ARG A 20 1.75 18.98 -1.74
CA ARG A 20 0.91 20.20 -1.78
C ARG A 20 -0.50 19.90 -2.29
N SER A 21 -0.62 19.11 -3.36
CA SER A 21 -1.91 18.71 -3.94
C SER A 21 -2.68 17.79 -2.99
N THR A 22 -2.00 16.85 -2.34
CA THR A 22 -2.59 15.96 -1.35
C THR A 22 -3.16 16.72 -0.16
N LEU A 23 -2.40 17.65 0.42
CA LEU A 23 -2.87 18.49 1.52
C LEU A 23 -3.99 19.45 1.11
N ALA A 24 -3.97 19.98 -0.11
CA ALA A 24 -5.07 20.78 -0.64
C ALA A 24 -6.35 19.95 -0.76
N ALA A 25 -6.25 18.73 -1.29
CA ALA A 25 -7.38 17.81 -1.41
C ALA A 25 -7.95 17.39 -0.03
N LEU A 26 -7.13 17.26 1.00
CA LEU A 26 -7.60 17.00 2.37
C LEU A 26 -8.46 18.16 2.89
N LYS A 27 -8.07 19.39 2.64
CA LYS A 27 -8.83 20.59 3.07
C LYS A 27 -10.21 20.71 2.40
N THR A 28 -10.42 20.06 1.26
CA THR A 28 -11.69 20.09 0.52
C THR A 28 -12.62 18.92 0.85
N GLN A 29 -12.23 18.00 1.74
CA GLN A 29 -13.07 16.86 2.09
C GLN A 29 -14.41 17.31 2.69
N ALA A 30 -15.50 16.62 2.30
CA ALA A 30 -16.82 16.85 2.89
C ALA A 30 -16.85 16.47 4.37
N TYR A 31 -16.20 15.40 4.73
CA TYR A 31 -16.01 14.99 6.12
C TYR A 31 -15.02 15.94 6.81
N ARG A 32 -15.45 16.67 7.85
CA ARG A 32 -14.70 17.77 8.47
C ARG A 32 -14.07 17.46 9.81
N ASN A 33 -14.56 16.47 10.53
CA ASN A 33 -14.12 16.18 11.90
C ASN A 33 -12.85 15.30 11.90
N TRP A 34 -11.74 15.85 11.44
CA TRP A 34 -10.46 15.15 11.38
C TRP A 34 -9.28 16.01 11.83
N GLU A 35 -8.24 15.37 12.34
CA GLU A 35 -6.94 15.94 12.63
C GLU A 35 -5.86 15.30 11.74
N LEU A 36 -4.74 15.98 11.55
CA LEU A 36 -3.60 15.49 10.78
C LEU A 36 -2.44 15.13 11.70
N ILE A 37 -1.93 13.92 11.57
CA ILE A 37 -0.67 13.45 12.16
C ILE A 37 0.26 13.15 10.99
N ALA A 38 1.42 13.84 10.92
CA ALA A 38 2.35 13.71 9.82
C ALA A 38 3.66 13.06 10.26
N PHE A 39 4.13 12.10 9.45
CA PHE A 39 5.44 11.45 9.58
C PHE A 39 6.29 11.80 8.37
N ASP A 40 7.52 12.26 8.63
CA ASP A 40 8.53 12.47 7.60
C ASP A 40 9.76 11.61 7.88
N SER A 41 10.18 10.85 6.88
CA SER A 41 11.25 9.85 7.01
C SER A 41 12.63 10.39 6.57
N GLY A 42 12.87 11.68 6.80
CA GLY A 42 14.14 12.36 6.50
C GLY A 42 14.19 12.92 5.08
N SER A 43 13.14 13.60 4.68
CA SER A 43 13.07 14.29 3.39
C SER A 43 14.08 15.44 3.28
N THR A 44 14.57 15.66 2.05
CA THR A 44 15.53 16.73 1.72
C THR A 44 15.06 17.63 0.58
N ASP A 45 13.80 17.47 0.14
CA ASP A 45 13.23 18.13 -1.05
C ASP A 45 12.24 19.26 -0.72
N GLY A 46 12.13 19.66 0.56
CA GLY A 46 11.16 20.66 1.01
C GLY A 46 9.84 20.07 1.51
N SER A 47 9.69 18.75 1.59
CA SER A 47 8.49 18.08 2.14
C SER A 47 8.21 18.50 3.59
N VAL A 48 9.25 18.60 4.42
CA VAL A 48 9.12 18.98 5.86
C VAL A 48 8.53 20.38 6.02
N GLU A 49 8.98 21.34 5.21
CA GLU A 49 8.49 22.72 5.23
C GLU A 49 7.01 22.78 4.83
N ILE A 50 6.62 22.00 3.83
CA ILE A 50 5.22 21.88 3.39
C ILE A 50 4.36 21.28 4.50
N LEU A 51 4.83 20.22 5.17
CA LEU A 51 4.12 19.59 6.29
C LEU A 51 3.97 20.55 7.45
N ARG A 52 5.04 21.26 7.81
CA ARG A 52 5.03 22.24 8.90
C ARG A 52 4.04 23.39 8.63
N ALA A 53 3.96 23.86 7.38
CA ALA A 53 3.00 24.88 6.96
C ALA A 53 1.54 24.38 7.01
N ALA A 54 1.30 23.09 6.92
CA ALA A 54 -0.03 22.50 7.06
C ALA A 54 -0.54 22.47 8.50
N ARG A 55 0.33 22.72 9.50
CA ARG A 55 0.03 22.76 10.95
C ARG A 55 -0.64 21.46 11.43
N PRO A 56 -0.02 20.29 11.24
CA PRO A 56 -0.56 19.04 11.76
C PRO A 56 -0.60 19.06 13.30
N ALA A 57 -1.49 18.27 13.90
CA ALA A 57 -1.53 18.07 15.35
C ALA A 57 -0.20 17.49 15.87
N HIS A 58 0.42 16.62 15.08
CA HIS A 58 1.76 16.07 15.33
C HIS A 58 2.57 16.05 14.05
N LEU A 59 3.83 16.47 14.10
CA LEU A 59 4.82 16.31 13.03
C LEU A 59 6.02 15.56 13.59
N ILE A 60 6.15 14.30 13.19
CA ILE A 60 7.21 13.40 13.60
C ILE A 60 8.23 13.31 12.46
N GLN A 61 9.49 13.64 12.77
CA GLN A 61 10.61 13.51 11.85
C GLN A 61 11.54 12.40 12.34
N MET A 62 12.01 11.57 11.43
CA MET A 62 12.94 10.49 11.72
C MET A 62 14.02 10.42 10.65
N LEU A 63 15.14 9.78 10.96
CA LEU A 63 16.18 9.53 9.96
C LEU A 63 15.78 8.39 9.03
N PRO A 64 16.21 8.39 7.75
CA PRO A 64 15.82 7.33 6.80
C PRO A 64 16.14 5.92 7.26
N HIS A 65 17.23 5.72 7.99
CA HIS A 65 17.63 4.40 8.51
C HIS A 65 16.79 3.92 9.71
N GLU A 66 16.09 4.83 10.39
CA GLU A 66 15.19 4.50 11.50
C GLU A 66 13.81 4.09 11.01
N TYR A 67 13.47 4.39 9.73
CA TYR A 67 12.18 4.09 9.18
C TYR A 67 11.92 2.58 9.16
N ARG A 68 10.86 2.19 9.83
CA ARG A 68 10.26 0.85 9.76
C ARG A 68 8.75 1.05 9.59
N PRO A 69 8.17 0.56 8.48
CA PRO A 69 6.76 0.84 8.18
C PRO A 69 5.84 0.42 9.33
N GLY A 70 5.97 -0.79 9.86
CA GLY A 70 5.16 -1.26 10.98
C GLY A 70 5.28 -0.38 12.24
N ARG A 71 6.49 0.12 12.56
CA ARG A 71 6.70 1.03 13.69
C ARG A 71 6.00 2.36 13.50
N VAL A 72 6.09 2.94 12.30
CA VAL A 72 5.42 4.22 11.96
C VAL A 72 3.90 4.07 12.04
N LEU A 73 3.36 2.94 11.55
CA LEU A 73 1.93 2.65 11.63
C LEU A 73 1.47 2.51 13.08
N ASN A 74 2.21 1.76 13.91
CA ASN A 74 1.90 1.62 15.34
C ASN A 74 1.95 2.98 16.05
N GLN A 75 2.99 3.76 15.84
CA GLN A 75 3.12 5.08 16.43
C GLN A 75 2.00 6.04 15.98
N GLY A 76 1.56 5.95 14.73
CA GLY A 76 0.40 6.68 14.22
C GLY A 76 -0.89 6.29 14.93
N MET A 77 -1.09 5.01 15.20
CA MET A 77 -2.21 4.50 15.98
C MET A 77 -2.15 4.99 17.45
N GLU A 78 -0.98 5.00 18.06
CA GLU A 78 -0.77 5.45 19.45
C GLU A 78 -1.07 6.94 19.61
N LEU A 79 -0.50 7.78 18.74
CA LEU A 79 -0.65 9.23 18.79
C LEU A 79 -2.09 9.70 18.52
N SER A 80 -2.82 8.99 17.67
CA SER A 80 -4.15 9.37 17.23
C SER A 80 -5.17 9.47 18.37
N GLY A 81 -5.20 8.54 19.32
CA GLY A 81 -6.24 8.50 20.36
C GLY A 81 -7.68 8.27 19.85
N ARG A 82 -7.93 8.18 18.54
CA ARG A 82 -9.27 8.05 17.93
C ARG A 82 -9.61 6.58 17.68
N GLU A 83 -10.91 6.26 17.62
CA GLU A 83 -11.38 4.90 17.33
C GLU A 83 -11.07 4.47 15.89
N ARG A 84 -11.07 5.41 14.96
CA ARG A 84 -10.83 5.20 13.53
C ARG A 84 -9.67 6.04 13.08
N VAL A 85 -8.66 5.40 12.55
CA VAL A 85 -7.42 6.04 12.09
C VAL A 85 -7.25 5.77 10.60
N ILE A 86 -7.11 6.83 9.82
CA ILE A 86 -6.98 6.79 8.38
C ILE A 86 -5.52 7.02 8.02
N PHE A 87 -4.97 6.18 7.16
CA PHE A 87 -3.61 6.26 6.66
C PHE A 87 -3.59 6.72 5.21
N LEU A 88 -2.67 7.63 4.91
CA LEU A 88 -2.51 8.19 3.56
C LEU A 88 -1.02 8.39 3.27
N ASN A 89 -0.56 7.93 2.11
CA ASN A 89 0.76 8.32 1.61
C ASN A 89 0.71 9.76 1.09
N ALA A 90 1.80 10.51 1.27
CA ALA A 90 1.87 11.92 0.88
C ALA A 90 1.69 12.13 -0.63
N ASP A 91 2.01 11.14 -1.44
CA ASP A 91 1.84 11.14 -2.90
C ASP A 91 0.53 10.51 -3.39
N ALA A 92 -0.36 10.13 -2.47
CA ALA A 92 -1.69 9.62 -2.80
C ALA A 92 -2.73 10.75 -2.66
N THR A 93 -3.04 11.40 -3.76
CA THR A 93 -3.92 12.58 -3.77
C THR A 93 -5.40 12.19 -3.85
N PRO A 94 -6.22 12.49 -2.83
CA PRO A 94 -7.66 12.27 -2.86
C PRO A 94 -8.34 12.89 -4.09
N GLN A 95 -9.23 12.13 -4.72
CA GLN A 95 -9.97 12.56 -5.90
C GLN A 95 -11.38 13.00 -5.53
N GLY A 96 -11.50 14.29 -5.24
CA GLY A 96 -12.76 14.91 -4.85
C GLY A 96 -13.04 14.89 -3.33
N PRO A 97 -14.18 15.50 -2.92
CA PRO A 97 -14.49 15.73 -1.51
C PRO A 97 -15.02 14.48 -0.77
N GLY A 98 -15.30 13.41 -1.49
CA GLY A 98 -15.91 12.20 -0.95
C GLY A 98 -14.92 11.09 -0.57
N TRP A 99 -13.62 11.37 -0.50
CA TRP A 99 -12.62 10.33 -0.24
C TRP A 99 -12.70 9.75 1.18
N LEU A 100 -12.84 10.60 2.19
CA LEU A 100 -12.72 10.19 3.60
C LEU A 100 -13.94 9.42 4.11
N GLY A 101 -15.14 9.84 3.74
CA GLY A 101 -16.40 9.31 4.26
C GLY A 101 -16.55 7.79 4.14
N PRO A 102 -16.37 7.17 2.97
CA PRO A 102 -16.53 5.72 2.78
C PRO A 102 -15.58 4.87 3.64
N LEU A 103 -14.36 5.34 3.93
CA LEU A 103 -13.44 4.64 4.82
C LEU A 103 -13.95 4.68 6.26
N VAL A 104 -14.39 5.85 6.72
CA VAL A 104 -14.93 6.03 8.08
C VAL A 104 -16.21 5.23 8.28
N GLU A 105 -17.09 5.21 7.28
CA GLU A 105 -18.34 4.44 7.30
C GLU A 105 -18.07 2.93 7.34
N ALA A 106 -17.17 2.41 6.52
CA ALA A 106 -16.81 0.99 6.53
C ALA A 106 -16.28 0.52 7.89
N LEU A 107 -15.53 1.39 8.59
CA LEU A 107 -14.98 1.12 9.92
C LEU A 107 -16.04 1.27 11.05
N ALA A 108 -17.27 1.65 10.75
CA ALA A 108 -18.35 1.67 11.72
C ALA A 108 -18.84 0.24 12.05
N ASP A 109 -18.71 -0.72 11.13
CA ASP A 109 -19.02 -2.13 11.39
C ASP A 109 -17.94 -2.74 12.30
N PRO A 110 -18.28 -3.21 13.52
CA PRO A 110 -17.34 -3.81 14.46
C PRO A 110 -16.64 -5.06 13.92
N ARG A 111 -17.16 -5.69 12.87
CA ARG A 111 -16.55 -6.84 12.21
C ARG A 111 -15.45 -6.44 11.22
N VAL A 112 -15.32 -5.15 10.88
CA VAL A 112 -14.32 -4.64 9.94
C VAL A 112 -13.12 -4.10 10.74
N ALA A 113 -11.96 -4.77 10.64
CA ALA A 113 -10.72 -4.31 11.27
C ALA A 113 -10.00 -3.24 10.45
N ALA A 114 -10.05 -3.36 9.14
CA ALA A 114 -9.39 -2.45 8.21
C ALA A 114 -10.25 -2.23 6.95
N ALA A 115 -10.11 -1.05 6.37
CA ALA A 115 -10.73 -0.66 5.10
C ALA A 115 -9.68 -0.02 4.18
N PHE A 116 -9.83 -0.16 2.87
CA PHE A 116 -8.93 0.48 1.91
C PHE A 116 -9.69 1.03 0.70
N GLY A 117 -9.16 2.14 0.16
CA GLY A 117 -9.76 2.86 -0.96
C GLY A 117 -9.32 2.34 -2.33
N CYS A 118 -9.96 2.86 -3.35
CA CYS A 118 -9.60 2.71 -4.74
C CYS A 118 -8.40 3.60 -5.08
N GLN A 119 -7.48 3.07 -5.88
CA GLN A 119 -6.39 3.85 -6.43
C GLN A 119 -6.54 3.94 -7.95
N VAL A 120 -6.43 5.13 -8.49
CA VAL A 120 -6.34 5.37 -9.94
C VAL A 120 -4.92 5.76 -10.29
N PRO A 121 -4.37 5.27 -11.40
CA PRO A 121 -3.02 5.59 -11.79
C PRO A 121 -2.92 7.04 -12.28
N ARG A 122 -1.71 7.62 -12.18
CA ARG A 122 -1.39 8.93 -12.74
C ARG A 122 -1.48 8.91 -14.27
N PRO A 123 -1.73 10.05 -14.93
CA PRO A 123 -1.85 10.13 -16.40
C PRO A 123 -0.61 9.60 -17.15
N ASP A 124 0.59 9.81 -16.59
CA ASP A 124 1.87 9.39 -17.15
C ASP A 124 2.26 7.94 -16.81
N CYS A 125 1.35 7.20 -16.18
CA CYS A 125 1.57 5.84 -15.73
C CYS A 125 1.89 4.89 -16.89
N ALA A 126 2.93 4.07 -16.72
CA ALA A 126 3.28 3.02 -17.67
C ALA A 126 2.15 1.97 -17.83
N ALA A 127 2.01 1.40 -19.03
CA ALA A 127 0.91 0.48 -19.37
C ALA A 127 0.82 -0.72 -18.41
N ALA A 128 1.96 -1.32 -18.04
CA ALA A 128 1.99 -2.44 -17.09
C ALA A 128 1.43 -2.04 -15.72
N VAL A 129 1.79 -0.85 -15.23
CA VAL A 129 1.30 -0.32 -13.95
C VAL A 129 -0.20 -0.01 -14.04
N ALA A 130 -0.64 0.67 -15.11
CA ALA A 130 -2.06 0.97 -15.31
C ALA A 130 -2.92 -0.29 -15.34
N ARG A 131 -2.45 -1.36 -16.02
CA ARG A 131 -3.12 -2.66 -16.01
C ARG A 131 -3.18 -3.26 -14.60
N ASP A 132 -2.10 -3.17 -13.81
CA ASP A 132 -2.13 -3.69 -12.44
C ASP A 132 -3.14 -2.94 -11.58
N TYR A 133 -3.28 -1.63 -11.77
CA TYR A 133 -4.31 -0.84 -11.07
C TYR A 133 -5.73 -1.27 -11.48
N GLU A 134 -5.98 -1.54 -12.76
CA GLU A 134 -7.26 -2.08 -13.23
C GLU A 134 -7.57 -3.43 -12.57
N ARG A 135 -6.59 -4.33 -12.48
CA ARG A 135 -6.72 -5.64 -11.82
C ARG A 135 -6.93 -5.55 -10.31
N CYS A 136 -6.30 -4.56 -9.68
CA CYS A 136 -6.38 -4.39 -8.22
C CYS A 136 -7.63 -3.62 -7.78
N PHE A 137 -8.02 -2.58 -8.51
CA PHE A 137 -9.00 -1.58 -8.07
C PHE A 137 -10.15 -1.34 -9.06
N GLY A 138 -10.09 -1.87 -10.28
CA GLY A 138 -11.15 -1.70 -11.29
C GLY A 138 -12.50 -2.29 -10.87
N ALA A 139 -13.55 -2.00 -11.62
CA ALA A 139 -14.91 -2.47 -11.35
C ALA A 139 -14.97 -3.99 -11.22
N ASP A 140 -14.30 -4.71 -12.13
CA ASP A 140 -14.20 -6.19 -12.15
C ASP A 140 -12.86 -6.68 -11.58
N ARG A 141 -12.37 -6.04 -10.53
CA ARG A 141 -11.05 -6.30 -9.97
C ARG A 141 -10.78 -7.77 -9.67
N GLU A 142 -9.65 -8.26 -10.13
CA GLU A 142 -9.18 -9.63 -9.85
C GLU A 142 -8.83 -9.81 -8.37
N SER A 143 -8.39 -8.74 -7.70
CA SER A 143 -7.99 -8.73 -6.29
C SER A 143 -9.10 -9.18 -5.33
N ALA A 144 -10.38 -9.10 -5.74
CA ALA A 144 -11.50 -9.60 -4.96
C ALA A 144 -11.48 -11.12 -4.75
N ARG A 145 -10.74 -11.86 -5.61
CA ARG A 145 -10.61 -13.33 -5.59
C ARG A 145 -9.27 -13.80 -5.03
N TRP A 146 -8.38 -12.88 -4.62
CA TRP A 146 -7.11 -13.24 -4.01
C TRP A 146 -7.31 -13.57 -2.53
N ASP A 147 -6.49 -14.46 -2.00
CA ASP A 147 -6.57 -14.89 -0.59
C ASP A 147 -6.43 -13.72 0.37
N ASN A 148 -5.56 -12.76 0.03
CA ASN A 148 -5.44 -11.50 0.72
C ASN A 148 -5.07 -10.40 -0.27
N PHE A 149 -5.74 -9.26 -0.15
CA PHE A 149 -5.37 -8.01 -0.80
C PHE A 149 -5.78 -6.85 0.08
N PHE A 150 -4.84 -5.98 0.30
CA PHE A 150 -5.00 -4.74 1.04
C PHE A 150 -3.96 -3.73 0.55
N SER A 151 -4.20 -2.46 0.71
CA SER A 151 -3.24 -1.43 0.37
C SER A 151 -3.24 -0.32 1.42
N MET A 152 -2.10 -0.14 2.07
CA MET A 152 -1.91 0.86 3.11
C MET A 152 -1.79 2.29 2.58
N VAL A 153 -1.69 2.47 1.27
CA VAL A 153 -1.55 3.78 0.59
C VAL A 153 -2.69 4.73 0.93
N SER A 154 -3.92 4.22 0.96
CA SER A 154 -5.15 4.93 1.32
C SER A 154 -6.06 3.95 2.03
N SER A 155 -6.05 3.97 3.34
CA SER A 155 -6.69 2.94 4.16
C SER A 155 -7.16 3.50 5.50
N GLY A 156 -7.88 2.69 6.24
CA GLY A 156 -8.28 3.00 7.60
C GLY A 156 -8.26 1.75 8.48
N LEU A 157 -8.07 1.96 9.76
CA LEU A 157 -7.99 0.91 10.77
C LEU A 157 -8.86 1.24 11.97
N ARG A 158 -9.42 0.21 12.58
CA ARG A 158 -10.06 0.32 13.89
C ARG A 158 -9.03 0.14 15.00
N ARG A 159 -9.10 1.03 15.99
CA ARG A 159 -8.22 1.00 17.16
C ARG A 159 -8.35 -0.27 17.98
N ASP A 160 -9.56 -0.74 18.24
CA ASP A 160 -9.82 -1.94 19.05
C ASP A 160 -9.26 -3.22 18.41
N ALA A 161 -9.31 -3.33 17.09
CA ALA A 161 -8.68 -4.44 16.37
C ALA A 161 -7.15 -4.34 16.43
N TRP A 162 -6.60 -3.14 16.19
CA TRP A 162 -5.16 -2.90 16.31
C TRP A 162 -4.64 -3.13 17.74
N ALA A 163 -5.37 -2.73 18.76
CA ALA A 163 -4.98 -2.90 20.17
C ALA A 163 -4.85 -4.37 20.59
N ARG A 164 -5.53 -5.30 19.90
CA ARG A 164 -5.35 -6.75 20.12
C ARG A 164 -4.00 -7.25 19.62
N ARG A 165 -3.51 -6.68 18.54
CA ARG A 165 -2.20 -6.93 17.96
C ARG A 165 -1.84 -5.80 16.99
N GLY A 166 -0.70 -5.13 17.21
CA GLY A 166 -0.17 -4.12 16.29
C GLY A 166 0.52 -4.73 15.07
N PHE A 167 1.07 -3.86 14.23
CA PHE A 167 1.93 -4.27 13.11
C PHE A 167 3.26 -4.84 13.58
N ARG A 168 3.83 -5.77 12.84
CA ARG A 168 5.20 -6.25 13.06
C ARG A 168 6.21 -5.16 12.68
N GLU A 169 6.95 -4.66 13.68
CA GLU A 169 7.93 -3.59 13.50
C GLU A 169 9.24 -4.06 12.84
N THR A 170 9.49 -5.35 12.84
CA THR A 170 10.71 -5.93 12.24
C THR A 170 10.60 -6.08 10.71
N MET A 171 9.40 -5.97 10.15
CA MET A 171 9.19 -6.09 8.70
C MET A 171 9.50 -4.76 7.99
N GLN A 172 10.27 -4.85 6.90
CA GLN A 172 10.57 -3.69 6.04
C GLN A 172 9.61 -3.57 4.86
N TYR A 173 8.88 -4.64 4.55
CA TYR A 173 7.87 -4.72 3.49
C TYR A 173 6.74 -5.65 3.94
N SER A 174 5.56 -5.47 3.33
CA SER A 174 4.40 -6.38 3.50
C SER A 174 3.89 -6.51 4.94
N GLU A 175 4.15 -5.53 5.79
CA GLU A 175 3.62 -5.45 7.15
C GLU A 175 2.09 -5.35 7.15
N ASP A 176 1.54 -4.72 6.11
CA ASP A 176 0.11 -4.57 5.87
C ASP A 176 -0.55 -5.89 5.42
N ASP A 177 0.09 -6.66 4.55
CA ASP A 177 -0.38 -7.99 4.15
C ASP A 177 -0.35 -8.95 5.36
N GLU A 178 0.71 -8.95 6.14
CA GLU A 178 0.84 -9.76 7.35
C GLU A 178 -0.23 -9.42 8.38
N TYR A 179 -0.45 -8.14 8.65
CA TYR A 179 -1.46 -7.67 9.59
C TYR A 179 -2.88 -8.04 9.15
N THR A 180 -3.21 -7.86 7.88
CA THR A 180 -4.55 -8.15 7.36
C THR A 180 -4.83 -9.65 7.26
N ARG A 181 -3.83 -10.50 7.03
CA ARG A 181 -3.94 -11.96 7.17
C ARG A 181 -4.28 -12.33 8.61
N TRP A 182 -3.60 -11.75 9.57
CA TRP A 182 -3.94 -11.95 10.98
C TRP A 182 -5.37 -11.48 11.29
N CYS A 183 -5.79 -10.32 10.81
CA CYS A 183 -7.17 -9.85 11.01
C CYS A 183 -8.19 -10.87 10.50
N ARG A 184 -7.98 -11.43 9.30
CA ARG A 184 -8.87 -12.46 8.75
C ARG A 184 -8.87 -13.74 9.58
N ALA A 185 -7.71 -14.18 10.02
CA ALA A 185 -7.58 -15.35 10.91
C ALA A 185 -8.25 -15.12 12.28
N ALA A 186 -8.28 -13.89 12.76
CA ALA A 186 -8.98 -13.48 13.98
C ALA A 186 -10.49 -13.25 13.78
N GLY A 187 -11.05 -13.53 12.60
CA GLY A 187 -12.47 -13.42 12.29
C GLY A 187 -12.94 -12.04 11.81
N TYR A 188 -12.03 -11.09 11.60
CA TYR A 188 -12.37 -9.78 11.07
C TYR A 188 -12.50 -9.78 9.54
N ARG A 189 -13.24 -8.81 9.04
CA ARG A 189 -13.35 -8.49 7.62
C ARG A 189 -12.40 -7.35 7.25
N ILE A 190 -11.93 -7.36 6.00
CA ILE A 190 -11.22 -6.25 5.36
C ILE A 190 -12.14 -5.69 4.29
N ALA A 191 -12.49 -4.41 4.40
CA ALA A 191 -13.45 -3.76 3.50
C ALA A 191 -12.74 -3.03 2.35
N TYR A 192 -13.25 -3.17 1.14
CA TYR A 192 -12.88 -2.33 0.00
C TYR A 192 -13.91 -1.23 -0.20
N CYS A 193 -13.46 0.02 -0.28
CA CYS A 193 -14.27 1.21 -0.42
C CYS A 193 -14.05 1.84 -1.80
N PRO A 194 -14.79 1.44 -2.85
CA PRO A 194 -14.57 1.94 -4.21
C PRO A 194 -14.84 3.44 -4.34
N GLY A 195 -15.67 4.02 -3.47
CA GLY A 195 -15.96 5.47 -3.43
C GLY A 195 -14.84 6.30 -2.80
N SER A 196 -13.90 5.69 -2.09
CA SER A 196 -12.72 6.36 -1.53
C SER A 196 -11.57 6.32 -2.54
N VAL A 197 -11.47 7.32 -3.41
CA VAL A 197 -10.54 7.31 -4.55
C VAL A 197 -9.34 8.22 -4.31
N VAL A 198 -8.13 7.70 -4.54
CA VAL A 198 -6.90 8.48 -4.60
C VAL A 198 -6.17 8.28 -5.93
N MET A 199 -5.51 9.32 -6.43
CA MET A 199 -4.58 9.20 -7.54
C MET A 199 -3.18 8.89 -7.00
N HIS A 200 -2.65 7.72 -7.36
CA HIS A 200 -1.35 7.25 -6.90
C HIS A 200 -0.79 6.24 -7.91
N SER A 201 0.43 6.39 -8.32
CA SER A 201 1.20 5.35 -9.04
C SER A 201 2.67 5.72 -9.14
N HIS A 202 3.52 4.71 -9.32
CA HIS A 202 4.95 4.86 -9.56
C HIS A 202 5.36 4.15 -10.83
N ASN A 203 6.16 4.81 -11.65
CA ASN A 203 6.84 4.22 -12.79
C ASN A 203 8.20 3.70 -12.33
N TYR A 204 8.29 2.41 -12.01
CA TYR A 204 9.55 1.79 -11.61
C TYR A 204 10.39 1.42 -12.83
N THR A 205 11.67 1.73 -12.78
CA THR A 205 12.65 1.11 -13.68
C THR A 205 12.68 -0.41 -13.46
N PRO A 206 13.11 -1.23 -14.44
CA PRO A 206 13.21 -2.68 -14.26
C PRO A 206 14.02 -3.09 -13.03
N ARG A 207 15.09 -2.36 -12.71
CA ARG A 207 15.92 -2.60 -11.52
C ARG A 207 15.18 -2.30 -10.22
N GLN A 208 14.41 -1.21 -10.17
CA GLN A 208 13.56 -0.88 -9.02
C GLN A 208 12.44 -1.89 -8.84
N ALA A 209 11.81 -2.32 -9.93
CA ALA A 209 10.79 -3.36 -9.93
C ALA A 209 11.32 -4.69 -9.37
N TYR A 210 12.55 -5.09 -9.77
CA TYR A 210 13.23 -6.25 -9.20
C TYR A 210 13.43 -6.10 -7.68
N LYS A 211 14.06 -4.99 -7.25
CA LYS A 211 14.37 -4.75 -5.83
C LYS A 211 13.11 -4.77 -4.96
N ARG A 212 12.04 -4.12 -5.41
CA ARG A 212 10.77 -4.08 -4.71
C ARG A 212 10.16 -5.47 -4.59
N SER A 213 10.04 -6.19 -5.70
CA SER A 213 9.48 -7.55 -5.72
C SER A 213 10.32 -8.55 -4.92
N PHE A 214 11.65 -8.35 -4.87
CA PHE A 214 12.52 -9.12 -3.99
C PHE A 214 12.21 -8.86 -2.52
N GLY A 215 12.14 -7.59 -2.11
CA GLY A 215 11.88 -7.21 -0.72
C GLY A 215 10.52 -7.69 -0.22
N GLU A 216 9.47 -7.49 -1.03
CA GLU A 216 8.11 -7.96 -0.74
C GLU A 216 8.06 -9.48 -0.58
N ALA A 217 8.66 -10.23 -1.51
CA ALA A 217 8.67 -11.69 -1.46
C ALA A 217 9.54 -12.24 -0.31
N TRP A 218 10.65 -11.59 -0.01
CA TRP A 218 11.48 -11.93 1.13
C TRP A 218 10.70 -11.76 2.45
N ALA A 219 10.00 -10.65 2.61
CA ALA A 219 9.19 -10.40 3.79
C ALA A 219 8.01 -11.39 3.91
N LEU A 220 7.31 -11.67 2.81
CA LEU A 220 6.22 -12.64 2.78
C LEU A 220 6.67 -14.07 3.07
N SER A 221 7.93 -14.44 2.80
CA SER A 221 8.45 -15.77 3.12
C SER A 221 8.42 -16.10 4.61
N ALA A 222 8.34 -15.08 5.47
CA ALA A 222 8.19 -15.24 6.92
C ALA A 222 6.75 -15.56 7.36
N VAL A 223 5.77 -15.34 6.47
CA VAL A 223 4.33 -15.50 6.75
C VAL A 223 3.69 -16.62 5.93
N CYS A 224 4.27 -16.92 4.75
CA CYS A 224 3.78 -17.96 3.86
C CYS A 224 4.48 -19.31 4.13
N SER A 225 3.71 -20.39 4.17
CA SER A 225 4.27 -21.74 4.33
C SER A 225 5.21 -22.12 3.18
N PRO A 226 6.33 -22.82 3.48
CA PRO A 226 7.22 -23.35 2.43
C PRO A 226 6.54 -24.28 1.42
N SER A 227 5.38 -24.86 1.76
CA SER A 227 4.55 -25.68 0.88
C SER A 227 3.97 -24.91 -0.30
N GLU A 228 3.86 -23.60 -0.22
CA GLU A 228 3.44 -22.73 -1.34
C GLU A 228 4.52 -22.58 -2.43
N GLY A 229 5.66 -23.20 -2.23
CA GLY A 229 6.64 -23.58 -3.22
C GLY A 229 7.47 -22.42 -3.83
N ARG A 230 8.79 -22.62 -3.83
CA ARG A 230 9.70 -21.83 -4.70
C ARG A 230 9.26 -22.02 -6.16
N PRO A 231 8.87 -20.96 -6.90
CA PRO A 231 8.51 -21.10 -8.29
C PRO A 231 9.68 -21.69 -9.09
N GLY A 232 9.50 -22.89 -9.64
CA GLY A 232 10.49 -23.50 -10.54
C GLY A 232 10.70 -22.62 -11.79
N ALA A 233 11.75 -22.89 -12.56
CA ALA A 233 12.04 -22.15 -13.80
C ALA A 233 10.85 -22.18 -14.78
N ARG A 234 10.16 -23.35 -14.89
CA ARG A 234 8.96 -23.50 -15.71
C ARG A 234 7.82 -22.60 -15.24
N ALA A 235 7.57 -22.55 -13.94
CA ALA A 235 6.53 -21.68 -13.36
C ALA A 235 6.85 -20.18 -13.56
N LEU A 236 8.14 -19.81 -13.47
CA LEU A 236 8.61 -18.47 -13.77
C LEU A 236 8.27 -18.08 -15.23
N LEU A 237 8.64 -18.92 -16.18
CA LEU A 237 8.41 -18.67 -17.61
C LEU A 237 6.92 -18.63 -17.95
N LEU A 238 6.14 -19.62 -17.52
CA LEU A 238 4.69 -19.67 -17.76
C LEU A 238 3.98 -18.47 -17.13
N GLY A 239 4.41 -18.07 -15.94
CA GLY A 239 3.89 -16.89 -15.30
C GLY A 239 4.21 -15.61 -16.08
N TRP A 240 5.44 -15.46 -16.58
CA TRP A 240 5.83 -14.32 -17.41
C TRP A 240 5.03 -14.29 -18.72
N LEU A 241 4.87 -15.42 -19.40
CA LEU A 241 4.05 -15.51 -20.62
C LEU A 241 2.59 -15.10 -20.37
N ARG A 242 2.02 -15.47 -19.23
CA ARG A 242 0.65 -15.06 -18.85
C ARG A 242 0.57 -13.54 -18.64
N ASP A 243 1.55 -12.94 -17.98
CA ASP A 243 1.61 -11.48 -17.83
C ASP A 243 1.78 -10.79 -19.17
N ALA A 244 2.69 -11.30 -20.01
CA ALA A 244 2.95 -10.79 -21.36
C ALA A 244 1.67 -10.80 -22.22
N GLN A 245 0.93 -11.89 -22.21
CA GLN A 245 -0.35 -12.00 -22.93
C GLN A 245 -1.36 -10.97 -22.42
N GLY A 246 -1.44 -10.78 -21.10
CA GLY A 246 -2.32 -9.79 -20.49
C GLY A 246 -1.90 -8.36 -20.81
N ASP A 247 -0.59 -8.04 -20.75
CA ASP A 247 -0.08 -6.73 -21.11
C ASP A 247 -0.26 -6.42 -22.60
N LEU A 248 -0.09 -7.43 -23.50
CA LEU A 248 -0.38 -7.28 -24.93
C LEU A 248 -1.86 -6.91 -25.17
N ARG A 249 -2.79 -7.66 -24.55
CA ARG A 249 -4.24 -7.38 -24.67
C ARG A 249 -4.58 -5.98 -24.15
N TYR A 250 -4.01 -5.61 -23.01
CA TYR A 250 -4.20 -4.28 -22.42
C TYR A 250 -3.66 -3.18 -23.34
N CYS A 251 -2.44 -3.30 -23.82
CA CYS A 251 -1.81 -2.32 -24.71
C CYS A 251 -2.55 -2.19 -26.05
N ALA A 252 -3.03 -3.30 -26.62
CA ALA A 252 -3.84 -3.27 -27.85
C ALA A 252 -5.17 -2.55 -27.62
N ARG A 253 -5.87 -2.83 -26.51
CA ARG A 253 -7.16 -2.21 -26.17
C ARG A 253 -7.04 -0.71 -25.89
N THR A 254 -5.92 -0.28 -25.28
CA THR A 254 -5.71 1.10 -24.82
C THR A 254 -4.84 1.96 -25.75
N GLY A 255 -4.42 1.43 -26.91
CA GLY A 255 -3.55 2.15 -27.86
C GLY A 255 -2.10 2.33 -27.37
N ARG A 256 -1.66 1.56 -26.36
CA ARG A 256 -0.33 1.68 -25.72
C ARG A 256 0.69 0.65 -26.19
N LEU A 257 0.54 0.08 -27.39
CA LEU A 257 1.46 -0.92 -27.95
C LEU A 257 2.95 -0.52 -27.92
N PRO A 258 3.34 0.75 -28.14
CA PRO A 258 4.74 1.16 -28.03
C PRO A 258 5.36 0.91 -26.64
N GLN A 259 4.56 0.82 -25.59
CA GLN A 259 5.02 0.56 -24.21
C GLN A 259 5.20 -0.93 -23.89
N LEU A 260 4.78 -1.83 -24.79
CA LEU A 260 4.77 -3.28 -24.52
C LEU A 260 6.17 -3.84 -24.20
N ALA A 261 7.20 -3.45 -24.96
CA ALA A 261 8.56 -3.92 -24.73
C ALA A 261 9.05 -3.60 -23.31
N GLY A 262 8.81 -2.37 -22.83
CA GLY A 262 9.12 -1.96 -21.46
C GLY A 262 8.33 -2.74 -20.42
N ALA A 263 7.04 -2.99 -20.67
CA ALA A 263 6.18 -3.81 -19.83
C ALA A 263 6.73 -5.23 -19.64
N LEU A 264 7.11 -5.90 -20.74
CA LEU A 264 7.66 -7.27 -20.72
C LEU A 264 8.96 -7.35 -19.91
N GLY A 265 9.87 -6.38 -20.07
CA GLY A 265 11.10 -6.28 -19.30
C GLY A 265 10.83 -6.09 -17.80
N THR A 266 9.90 -5.21 -17.46
CA THR A 266 9.49 -4.97 -16.05
C THR A 266 8.88 -6.24 -15.43
N ARG A 267 7.99 -6.95 -16.14
CA ARG A 267 7.37 -8.22 -15.68
C ARG A 267 8.43 -9.29 -15.40
N TRP A 268 9.41 -9.41 -16.29
CA TRP A 268 10.51 -10.35 -16.08
C TRP A 268 11.25 -10.06 -14.78
N GLN A 269 11.62 -8.81 -14.56
CA GLN A 269 12.34 -8.39 -13.36
C GLN A 269 11.51 -8.57 -12.08
N GLN A 270 10.22 -8.26 -12.11
CA GLN A 270 9.30 -8.51 -11.00
C GLN A 270 9.28 -10.00 -10.62
N ARG A 271 9.15 -10.90 -11.60
CA ARG A 271 9.11 -12.34 -11.33
C ARG A 271 10.43 -12.91 -10.86
N LEU A 272 11.56 -12.43 -11.40
CA LEU A 272 12.88 -12.77 -10.89
C LEU A 272 13.08 -12.30 -9.46
N GLY A 273 12.74 -11.06 -9.16
CA GLY A 273 12.80 -10.50 -7.82
C GLY A 273 11.99 -11.33 -6.83
N ARG A 274 10.72 -11.64 -7.16
CA ARG A 274 9.85 -12.47 -6.33
C ARG A 274 10.44 -13.86 -6.08
N ARG A 275 10.95 -14.54 -7.12
CA ARG A 275 11.58 -15.85 -6.98
C ARG A 275 12.81 -15.80 -6.06
N HIS A 276 13.68 -14.83 -6.27
CA HIS A 276 14.92 -14.70 -5.49
C HIS A 276 14.64 -14.30 -4.05
N GLY A 277 13.72 -13.35 -3.82
CA GLY A 277 13.32 -12.91 -2.49
C GLY A 277 12.73 -14.05 -1.67
N MET A 278 11.79 -14.80 -2.25
CA MET A 278 11.18 -15.96 -1.60
C MET A 278 12.24 -17.02 -1.24
N SER A 279 13.16 -17.32 -2.16
CA SER A 279 14.24 -18.29 -1.92
C SER A 279 15.19 -17.85 -0.81
N ALA A 280 15.61 -16.58 -0.80
CA ALA A 280 16.49 -16.02 0.21
C ALA A 280 15.83 -15.98 1.59
N GLY A 281 14.56 -15.60 1.65
CA GLY A 281 13.82 -15.56 2.90
C GLY A 281 13.65 -16.94 3.54
N TRP A 282 13.28 -17.96 2.78
CA TRP A 282 13.17 -19.32 3.31
C TRP A 282 14.49 -19.94 3.75
N GLN A 283 15.61 -19.60 3.10
CA GLN A 283 16.92 -20.03 3.57
C GLN A 283 17.24 -19.45 4.94
N MET A 284 16.93 -18.16 5.14
CA MET A 284 17.17 -17.45 6.41
C MET A 284 16.29 -18.00 7.54
N HIS A 285 14.99 -18.16 7.30
CA HIS A 285 14.05 -18.65 8.31
C HIS A 285 14.25 -20.13 8.68
N ARG A 286 14.87 -20.96 7.82
CA ARG A 286 15.24 -22.33 8.17
C ARG A 286 16.38 -22.38 9.19
N VAL A 287 17.30 -21.41 9.17
CA VAL A 287 18.41 -21.35 10.12
C VAL A 287 17.90 -20.97 11.51
N ASP A 288 16.91 -20.06 11.59
CA ASP A 288 16.32 -19.60 12.85
C ASP A 288 15.47 -20.68 13.56
N HIS A 289 15.06 -21.74 12.86
CA HIS A 289 14.30 -22.88 13.43
C HIS A 289 15.17 -24.07 13.82
N VAL A 290 16.49 -24.01 13.60
CA VAL A 290 17.45 -25.09 13.93
C VAL A 290 18.32 -24.73 15.14
N LEU A 291 18.24 -23.50 15.64
CA LEU A 291 18.84 -23.02 16.87
C LEU A 291 17.80 -22.89 17.98
#